data_8392a8fa92d20ebd0c3d75fa44fb3152
#
_entry.id   8392a8fa92d20ebd0c3d75fa44fb3152
#
_cell.length_a   1.000
_cell.length_b   1.000
_cell.length_c   1.000
_cell.angle_alpha   90.00
_cell.angle_beta   90.00
_cell.angle_gamma   90.00
#
_symmetry.space_group_name_H-M   'P 1'
#
loop_
_entity.id
_entity.type
_entity.pdbx_description
1 polymer ?
#
loop_
_entity_poly.entity_id
_entity_poly.type
_entity_poly.pdbx_seq_one_letter_code
_entity_poly.pdbx_strand_id
1 'polypeptide(L)'
;MTYDVILLNYRRPENIPALVAIMRRQDPAPRHVLVWHNAPEGASGDFGTRDVYSRHNWGCQARHALGLLSGSESLVFVDDDVLPTCAQFAAPLLAALQQYPEAVVGPECRRLQGCGPEMYWGKDAARYSHAQGPVSVVKGKIHACRRELLALPFARALPEEIRAEDDIVLCAATQEVADVPSRCVAGMRAFYRNLSDDRGNERRPDHFERRNRACRYMASMGWDVTLWKR
;
A
#
# COMPACT_ATOMS: atom_id res chain seq x y z
N MET A 1 13.75 -6.08 14.49
CA MET A 1 12.30 -6.13 14.16
C MET A 1 12.10 -7.25 13.14
N THR A 2 11.19 -8.19 13.39
CA THR A 2 10.81 -9.22 12.42
C THR A 2 9.67 -8.68 11.54
N TYR A 3 9.72 -8.98 10.25
CA TYR A 3 8.69 -8.55 9.31
C TYR A 3 8.44 -9.60 8.23
N ASP A 4 7.26 -9.52 7.63
CA ASP A 4 6.91 -10.29 6.45
C ASP A 4 6.71 -9.35 5.25
N VAL A 5 6.93 -9.86 4.05
CA VAL A 5 6.64 -9.18 2.80
C VAL A 5 5.34 -9.73 2.22
N ILE A 6 4.48 -8.83 1.77
CA ILE A 6 3.20 -9.14 1.14
C ILE A 6 3.25 -8.70 -0.33
N LEU A 7 3.07 -9.63 -1.23
CA LEU A 7 2.98 -9.39 -2.67
C LEU A 7 1.55 -9.67 -3.16
N LEU A 8 1.05 -8.81 -4.03
CA LEU A 8 -0.22 -9.01 -4.72
C LEU A 8 0.06 -9.31 -6.20
N ASN A 9 -0.18 -10.53 -6.63
CA ASN A 9 -0.10 -10.94 -8.02
C ASN A 9 -1.48 -10.84 -8.68
N TYR A 10 -1.63 -10.00 -9.71
CA TYR A 10 -2.89 -9.89 -10.44
C TYR A 10 -2.72 -10.09 -11.95
N ARG A 11 -1.99 -9.24 -12.63
CA ARG A 11 -1.87 -9.25 -14.09
C ARG A 11 -0.44 -9.46 -14.60
N ARG A 12 0.50 -9.68 -13.69
CA ARG A 12 1.93 -9.76 -14.01
C ARG A 12 2.59 -10.93 -13.29
N PRO A 13 2.06 -12.17 -13.47
CA PRO A 13 2.61 -13.35 -12.79
C PRO A 13 4.08 -13.58 -13.16
N GLU A 14 4.51 -13.12 -14.33
CA GLU A 14 5.90 -13.18 -14.79
C GLU A 14 6.89 -12.40 -13.91
N ASN A 15 6.43 -11.39 -13.18
CA ASN A 15 7.28 -10.58 -12.30
C ASN A 15 7.49 -11.23 -10.92
N ILE A 16 6.59 -12.10 -10.49
CA ILE A 16 6.59 -12.66 -9.12
C ILE A 16 7.88 -13.41 -8.78
N PRO A 17 8.45 -14.28 -9.62
CA PRO A 17 9.69 -14.97 -9.30
C PRO A 17 10.85 -14.02 -9.00
N ALA A 18 11.00 -12.97 -9.81
CA ALA A 18 12.05 -11.98 -9.61
C ALA A 18 11.83 -11.16 -8.32
N LEU A 19 10.56 -10.77 -8.05
CA LEU A 19 10.19 -10.06 -6.81
C LEU A 19 10.48 -10.91 -5.57
N VAL A 20 10.05 -12.16 -5.56
CA VAL A 20 10.32 -13.09 -4.45
C VAL A 20 11.80 -13.25 -4.21
N ALA A 21 12.59 -13.46 -5.28
CA ALA A 21 14.03 -13.65 -5.18
C ALA A 21 14.73 -12.42 -4.58
N ILE A 22 14.34 -11.20 -4.99
CA ILE A 22 14.96 -9.97 -4.49
C ILE A 22 14.49 -9.63 -3.07
N MET A 23 13.21 -9.89 -2.75
CA MET A 23 12.69 -9.62 -1.40
C MET A 23 13.32 -10.56 -0.37
N ARG A 24 13.64 -11.80 -0.71
CA ARG A 24 14.36 -12.72 0.19
C ARG A 24 15.79 -12.31 0.47
N ARG A 25 16.41 -11.51 -0.40
CA ARG A 25 17.79 -11.00 -0.26
C ARG A 25 17.84 -9.64 0.43
N GLN A 26 16.73 -9.17 0.99
CA GLN A 26 16.74 -7.91 1.73
C GLN A 26 17.60 -8.02 3.01
N ASP A 27 18.15 -6.89 3.40
CA ASP A 27 18.88 -6.72 4.66
C ASP A 27 18.23 -5.55 5.45
N PRO A 28 17.55 -5.85 6.57
CA PRO A 28 17.33 -7.18 7.14
C PRO A 28 16.42 -8.07 6.27
N ALA A 29 16.66 -9.41 6.35
CA ALA A 29 15.85 -10.37 5.63
C ALA A 29 14.42 -10.48 6.22
N PRO A 30 13.38 -10.64 5.40
CA PRO A 30 12.04 -10.92 5.88
C PRO A 30 11.95 -12.33 6.45
N ARG A 31 11.06 -12.54 7.42
CA ARG A 31 10.76 -13.88 7.93
C ARG A 31 10.10 -14.75 6.87
N HIS A 32 9.13 -14.17 6.15
CA HIS A 32 8.46 -14.82 5.02
C HIS A 32 8.14 -13.81 3.92
N VAL A 33 7.98 -14.34 2.71
CA VAL A 33 7.32 -13.65 1.60
C VAL A 33 6.00 -14.37 1.36
N LEU A 34 4.89 -13.65 1.43
CA LEU A 34 3.55 -14.15 1.18
C LEU A 34 3.05 -13.58 -0.14
N VAL A 35 2.40 -14.40 -0.96
CA VAL A 35 1.87 -13.99 -2.25
C VAL A 35 0.38 -14.29 -2.32
N TRP A 36 -0.43 -13.29 -2.64
CA TRP A 36 -1.83 -13.50 -3.01
C TRP A 36 -1.96 -13.47 -4.53
N HIS A 37 -2.32 -14.61 -5.12
CA HIS A 37 -2.64 -14.73 -6.53
C HIS A 37 -4.12 -14.39 -6.73
N ASN A 38 -4.37 -13.17 -7.22
CA ASN A 38 -5.70 -12.55 -7.28
C ASN A 38 -6.35 -12.79 -8.64
N ALA A 39 -7.02 -13.92 -8.81
CA ALA A 39 -7.61 -14.42 -10.06
C ALA A 39 -6.57 -14.55 -11.19
N PRO A 40 -5.46 -15.25 -10.98
CA PRO A 40 -4.44 -15.39 -12.00
C PRO A 40 -4.87 -16.40 -13.05
N GLU A 41 -4.95 -15.99 -14.30
CA GLU A 41 -4.91 -16.91 -15.41
C GLU A 41 -3.46 -17.40 -15.54
N GLY A 42 -3.22 -18.69 -15.28
CA GLY A 42 -1.94 -19.33 -15.54
C GLY A 42 -0.83 -19.14 -14.49
N ALA A 43 -1.11 -18.55 -13.35
CA ALA A 43 -0.11 -18.48 -12.28
C ALA A 43 -0.10 -19.79 -11.48
N SER A 44 0.71 -20.74 -11.91
CA SER A 44 1.10 -21.90 -11.10
C SER A 44 2.61 -21.90 -10.93
N GLY A 45 3.09 -21.90 -9.71
CA GLY A 45 4.52 -22.03 -9.42
C GLY A 45 4.73 -22.13 -7.92
N ASP A 46 5.52 -23.10 -7.51
CA ASP A 46 6.06 -23.11 -6.16
C ASP A 46 7.25 -22.14 -6.12
N PHE A 47 7.01 -20.95 -5.61
CA PHE A 47 8.08 -19.97 -5.39
C PHE A 47 8.77 -20.16 -4.02
N GLY A 48 8.42 -21.25 -3.30
CA GLY A 48 8.83 -21.49 -1.92
C GLY A 48 8.29 -20.43 -0.95
N THR A 49 7.20 -19.78 -1.31
CA THR A 49 6.50 -18.76 -0.56
C THR A 49 5.30 -19.35 0.17
N ARG A 50 4.61 -18.52 0.95
CA ARG A 50 3.27 -18.86 1.44
C ARG A 50 2.27 -18.25 0.50
N ASP A 51 1.64 -19.06 -0.34
CA ASP A 51 0.78 -18.62 -1.43
C ASP A 51 -0.69 -18.82 -1.09
N VAL A 52 -1.49 -17.81 -1.42
CA VAL A 52 -2.96 -17.88 -1.40
C VAL A 52 -3.47 -17.69 -2.82
N TYR A 53 -4.29 -18.62 -3.29
CA TYR A 53 -4.88 -18.59 -4.62
C TYR A 53 -6.36 -18.28 -4.54
N SER A 54 -6.81 -17.25 -5.24
CA SER A 54 -8.21 -16.89 -5.36
C SER A 54 -8.70 -17.04 -6.78
N ARG A 55 -9.85 -17.66 -6.98
CA ARG A 55 -10.52 -17.75 -8.30
C ARG A 55 -11.16 -16.43 -8.72
N HIS A 56 -11.33 -15.50 -7.79
CA HIS A 56 -11.94 -14.19 -8.02
C HIS A 56 -10.93 -13.09 -7.76
N ASN A 57 -11.07 -11.99 -8.49
CA ASN A 57 -10.33 -10.77 -8.22
C ASN A 57 -10.98 -10.01 -7.06
N TRP A 58 -10.33 -10.05 -5.90
CA TRP A 58 -10.75 -9.32 -4.70
C TRP A 58 -10.26 -7.86 -4.65
N GLY A 59 -9.70 -7.36 -5.76
CA GLY A 59 -9.10 -6.03 -5.80
C GLY A 59 -7.81 -5.90 -4.97
N CYS A 60 -7.36 -4.68 -4.80
CA CYS A 60 -6.10 -4.42 -4.08
C CYS A 60 -6.17 -4.75 -2.59
N GLN A 61 -7.35 -4.71 -1.97
CA GLN A 61 -7.54 -5.07 -0.55
C GLN A 61 -7.15 -6.52 -0.21
N ALA A 62 -7.03 -7.41 -1.20
CA ALA A 62 -6.57 -8.79 -1.02
C ALA A 62 -5.21 -8.85 -0.31
N ARG A 63 -4.30 -7.91 -0.58
CA ARG A 63 -3.01 -7.80 0.11
C ARG A 63 -3.15 -7.54 1.62
N HIS A 64 -4.12 -6.72 2.02
CA HIS A 64 -4.38 -6.45 3.43
C HIS A 64 -4.99 -7.68 4.13
N ALA A 65 -5.90 -8.38 3.48
CA ALA A 65 -6.43 -9.66 3.99
C ALA A 65 -5.31 -10.70 4.18
N LEU A 66 -4.39 -10.82 3.20
CA LEU A 66 -3.21 -11.67 3.33
C LEU A 66 -2.30 -11.23 4.49
N GLY A 67 -2.11 -9.92 4.65
CA GLY A 67 -1.33 -9.37 5.75
C GLY A 67 -1.86 -9.75 7.14
N LEU A 68 -3.19 -9.84 7.32
CA LEU A 68 -3.81 -10.30 8.57
C LEU A 68 -3.46 -11.76 8.90
N LEU A 69 -3.16 -12.60 7.90
CA LEU A 69 -2.73 -13.99 8.08
C LEU A 69 -1.24 -14.13 8.40
N SER A 70 -0.48 -13.03 8.37
CA SER A 70 0.94 -13.01 8.71
C SER A 70 1.15 -13.27 10.21
N GLY A 71 2.24 -13.95 10.53
CA GLY A 71 2.70 -14.11 11.91
C GLY A 71 3.62 -12.99 12.41
N SER A 72 3.97 -12.03 11.54
CA SER A 72 4.83 -10.90 11.89
C SER A 72 4.00 -9.66 12.27
N GLU A 73 4.54 -8.84 13.17
CA GLU A 73 3.89 -7.58 13.58
C GLU A 73 4.03 -6.48 12.53
N SER A 74 5.15 -6.47 11.80
CA SER A 74 5.46 -5.48 10.78
C SER A 74 5.36 -6.10 9.40
N LEU A 75 4.78 -5.37 8.46
CA LEU A 75 4.52 -5.83 7.11
C LEU A 75 5.01 -4.81 6.09
N VAL A 76 5.63 -5.30 5.03
CA VAL A 76 6.03 -4.51 3.86
C VAL A 76 5.25 -5.01 2.65
N PHE A 77 4.55 -4.13 1.99
CA PHE A 77 3.72 -4.39 0.82
C PHE A 77 4.41 -3.87 -0.44
N VAL A 78 4.41 -4.69 -1.48
CA VAL A 78 4.98 -4.34 -2.78
C VAL A 78 4.07 -4.85 -3.89
N ASP A 79 3.72 -3.98 -4.84
CA ASP A 79 2.93 -4.36 -6.02
C ASP A 79 3.77 -5.13 -7.04
N ASP A 80 3.10 -5.91 -7.89
CA ASP A 80 3.72 -6.75 -8.94
C ASP A 80 4.39 -5.97 -10.07
N ASP A 81 4.29 -4.64 -10.08
CA ASP A 81 4.93 -3.74 -11.03
C ASP A 81 6.08 -2.90 -10.44
N VAL A 82 6.54 -3.26 -9.24
CA VAL A 82 7.67 -2.61 -8.57
C VAL A 82 8.81 -3.59 -8.38
N LEU A 83 9.99 -3.28 -8.88
CA LEU A 83 11.18 -4.09 -8.67
C LEU A 83 12.17 -3.34 -7.76
N PRO A 84 12.41 -3.81 -6.53
CA PRO A 84 13.51 -3.32 -5.71
C PRO A 84 14.85 -3.52 -6.41
N THR A 85 15.77 -2.57 -6.25
CA THR A 85 17.06 -2.56 -6.94
C THR A 85 18.25 -2.78 -6.01
N CYS A 86 18.02 -2.84 -4.70
CA CYS A 86 19.05 -3.05 -3.70
C CYS A 86 18.57 -3.89 -2.52
N ALA A 87 19.50 -4.45 -1.75
CA ALA A 87 19.20 -5.23 -0.57
C ALA A 87 18.64 -4.38 0.59
N GLN A 88 18.81 -3.07 0.59
CA GLN A 88 18.38 -2.16 1.63
C GLN A 88 16.99 -1.54 1.36
N PHE A 89 16.24 -2.04 0.39
CA PHE A 89 14.93 -1.46 0.05
C PHE A 89 13.95 -1.46 1.23
N ALA A 90 13.89 -2.52 2.04
CA ALA A 90 12.96 -2.61 3.17
C ALA A 90 13.43 -1.80 4.39
N ALA A 91 14.73 -1.60 4.57
CA ALA A 91 15.31 -1.00 5.78
C ALA A 91 14.75 0.39 6.14
N PRO A 92 14.60 1.36 5.21
CA PRO A 92 14.03 2.66 5.52
C PRO A 92 12.56 2.60 5.95
N LEU A 93 11.77 1.68 5.38
CA LEU A 93 10.37 1.46 5.76
C LEU A 93 10.28 0.92 7.19
N LEU A 94 11.12 -0.06 7.53
CA LEU A 94 11.17 -0.65 8.87
C LEU A 94 11.65 0.36 9.92
N ALA A 95 12.64 1.18 9.60
CA ALA A 95 13.09 2.26 10.48
C ALA A 95 11.97 3.28 10.73
N ALA A 96 11.21 3.64 9.70
CA ALA A 96 10.06 4.53 9.84
C ALA A 96 8.95 3.91 10.69
N LEU A 97 8.66 2.61 10.53
CA LEU A 97 7.68 1.90 11.38
C LEU A 97 8.12 1.78 12.84
N GLN A 98 9.42 1.69 13.09
CA GLN A 98 9.94 1.69 14.46
C GLN A 98 9.72 3.04 15.13
N GLN A 99 9.86 4.12 14.37
CA GLN A 99 9.66 5.48 14.86
C GLN A 99 8.17 5.86 14.96
N TYR A 100 7.34 5.35 14.05
CA TYR A 100 5.91 5.67 13.92
C TYR A 100 5.07 4.39 13.80
N PRO A 101 4.94 3.60 14.87
CA PRO A 101 4.29 2.27 14.81
C PRO A 101 2.79 2.34 14.48
N GLU A 102 2.14 3.45 14.72
CA GLU A 102 0.71 3.67 14.48
C GLU A 102 0.43 4.28 13.09
N ALA A 103 1.47 4.51 12.27
CA ALA A 103 1.33 5.13 10.96
C ALA A 103 1.47 4.11 9.83
N VAL A 104 0.82 4.39 8.70
CA VAL A 104 1.17 3.82 7.40
C VAL A 104 2.36 4.62 6.84
N VAL A 105 3.40 3.92 6.38
CA VAL A 105 4.62 4.57 5.87
C VAL A 105 4.93 4.11 4.45
N GLY A 106 5.50 4.98 3.61
CA GLY A 106 5.89 4.63 2.24
C GLY A 106 6.53 5.78 1.48
N PRO A 107 7.08 5.51 0.27
CA PRO A 107 7.88 6.50 -0.46
C PRO A 107 7.07 7.40 -1.40
N GLU A 108 5.86 6.99 -1.77
CA GLU A 108 5.00 7.73 -2.71
C GLU A 108 3.72 8.15 -2.02
N CYS A 109 3.52 9.47 -1.86
CA CYS A 109 2.51 9.99 -0.96
C CYS A 109 1.71 11.15 -1.55
N ARG A 110 0.59 11.47 -0.89
CA ARG A 110 -0.24 12.65 -1.17
C ARG A 110 -0.50 13.43 0.11
N ARG A 111 -0.40 14.76 0.00
CA ARG A 111 -0.86 15.72 1.00
C ARG A 111 -2.14 16.36 0.49
N LEU A 112 -3.28 15.93 1.00
CA LEU A 112 -4.58 16.49 0.64
C LEU A 112 -4.71 17.91 1.21
N GLN A 113 -5.25 18.85 0.43
CA GLN A 113 -5.28 20.26 0.83
C GLN A 113 -6.57 20.66 1.54
N GLY A 114 -7.63 19.87 1.41
CA GLY A 114 -8.94 20.13 2.00
C GLY A 114 -10.04 19.25 1.42
N CYS A 115 -11.29 19.62 1.68
CA CYS A 115 -12.49 18.86 1.34
C CYS A 115 -13.17 19.45 0.09
N GLY A 116 -12.59 19.30 -1.07
CA GLY A 116 -13.20 19.70 -2.33
C GLY A 116 -13.59 18.51 -3.21
N PRO A 117 -14.28 18.74 -4.34
CA PRO A 117 -14.65 17.66 -5.25
C PRO A 117 -13.43 16.92 -5.82
N GLU A 118 -12.29 17.59 -5.94
CA GLU A 118 -11.04 17.11 -6.52
C GLU A 118 -9.94 16.92 -5.46
N MET A 119 -10.28 16.33 -4.30
CA MET A 119 -9.37 16.22 -3.15
C MET A 119 -8.07 15.48 -3.46
N TYR A 120 -8.14 14.40 -4.23
CA TYR A 120 -6.99 13.57 -4.56
C TYR A 120 -6.27 14.04 -5.82
N TRP A 121 -7.02 14.51 -6.82
CA TRP A 121 -6.49 14.96 -8.10
C TRP A 121 -7.38 16.05 -8.71
N GLY A 122 -6.77 17.16 -9.11
CA GLY A 122 -7.44 18.31 -9.73
C GLY A 122 -6.60 19.58 -9.62
N LYS A 123 -7.18 20.71 -9.99
CA LYS A 123 -6.49 22.00 -10.03
C LYS A 123 -5.99 22.45 -8.64
N ASP A 124 -6.80 22.20 -7.60
CA ASP A 124 -6.50 22.53 -6.20
C ASP A 124 -6.20 21.27 -5.38
N ALA A 125 -5.85 20.19 -6.04
CA ALA A 125 -5.68 18.87 -5.45
C ALA A 125 -4.39 18.70 -4.67
N ALA A 126 -4.34 17.55 -4.03
CA ALA A 126 -3.20 17.01 -3.33
C ALA A 126 -1.89 17.13 -4.10
N ARG A 127 -0.89 17.68 -3.47
CA ARG A 127 0.47 17.65 -4.02
C ARG A 127 1.06 16.26 -3.84
N TYR A 128 1.67 15.76 -4.91
CA TYR A 128 2.51 14.58 -4.83
C TYR A 128 3.70 14.87 -3.92
N SER A 129 3.98 14.00 -2.95
CA SER A 129 5.06 14.21 -2.00
C SER A 129 6.01 13.03 -2.00
N HIS A 130 7.29 13.32 -2.17
CA HIS A 130 8.42 12.42 -1.88
C HIS A 130 9.27 12.97 -0.73
N ALA A 131 8.85 14.09 -0.15
CA ALA A 131 9.56 14.70 0.95
C ALA A 131 9.21 14.00 2.26
N GLN A 132 10.21 13.77 3.09
CA GLN A 132 10.06 13.22 4.43
C GLN A 132 8.99 13.96 5.23
N GLY A 133 8.20 13.23 6.00
CA GLY A 133 7.27 13.82 6.94
C GLY A 133 5.82 13.36 6.81
N PRO A 134 4.90 14.06 7.48
CA PRO A 134 3.50 13.70 7.56
C PRO A 134 2.78 13.89 6.22
N VAL A 135 1.83 12.99 5.93
CA VAL A 135 1.04 12.96 4.70
C VAL A 135 -0.36 12.43 4.98
N SER A 136 -1.31 12.74 4.08
CA SER A 136 -2.67 12.20 4.17
C SER A 136 -2.75 10.77 3.66
N VAL A 137 -2.11 10.46 2.52
CA VAL A 137 -2.19 9.16 1.86
C VAL A 137 -0.79 8.68 1.47
N VAL A 138 -0.48 7.45 1.82
CA VAL A 138 0.62 6.67 1.26
C VAL A 138 0.04 5.78 0.16
N LYS A 139 0.60 5.82 -1.05
CA LYS A 139 0.12 5.02 -2.19
C LYS A 139 0.37 3.54 -1.96
N GLY A 140 -0.60 2.72 -2.35
CA GLY A 140 -0.60 1.29 -2.14
C GLY A 140 0.56 0.52 -2.79
N LYS A 141 1.20 1.10 -3.78
CA LYS A 141 2.27 0.49 -4.57
C LYS A 141 3.46 -0.02 -3.74
N ILE A 142 3.90 0.78 -2.79
CA ILE A 142 4.90 0.43 -1.77
C ILE A 142 4.46 1.07 -0.47
N HIS A 143 4.20 0.25 0.54
CA HIS A 143 3.94 0.77 1.88
C HIS A 143 4.32 -0.24 2.94
N ALA A 144 4.39 0.22 4.17
CA ALA A 144 4.53 -0.65 5.32
C ALA A 144 3.64 -0.17 6.45
N CYS A 145 3.17 -1.10 7.27
CA CYS A 145 2.38 -0.80 8.47
C CYS A 145 2.48 -1.95 9.48
N ARG A 146 1.98 -1.72 10.69
CA ARG A 146 1.74 -2.79 11.66
C ARG A 146 0.54 -3.61 11.23
N ARG A 147 0.62 -4.94 11.43
CA ARG A 147 -0.45 -5.89 11.06
C ARG A 147 -1.81 -5.54 11.66
N GLU A 148 -1.83 -5.11 12.92
CA GLU A 148 -3.05 -4.75 13.65
C GLU A 148 -3.85 -3.64 12.97
N LEU A 149 -3.19 -2.71 12.27
CA LEU A 149 -3.84 -1.62 11.55
C LEU A 149 -4.67 -2.12 10.35
N LEU A 150 -4.35 -3.28 9.81
CA LEU A 150 -5.05 -3.86 8.66
C LEU A 150 -6.48 -4.29 8.99
N ALA A 151 -6.83 -4.51 10.25
CA ALA A 151 -8.19 -4.85 10.66
C ALA A 151 -9.15 -3.65 10.53
N LEU A 152 -8.65 -2.43 10.64
CA LEU A 152 -9.46 -1.21 10.68
C LEU A 152 -10.31 -0.97 9.42
N PRO A 153 -9.79 -1.14 8.19
CA PRO A 153 -10.60 -1.08 6.97
C PRO A 153 -11.72 -2.12 6.92
N PHE A 154 -11.45 -3.34 7.39
CA PHE A 154 -12.43 -4.43 7.33
C PHE A 154 -13.51 -4.33 8.41
N ALA A 155 -13.26 -3.61 9.49
CA ALA A 155 -14.26 -3.34 10.53
C ALA A 155 -15.37 -2.38 10.07
N ARG A 156 -15.25 -1.80 8.87
CA ARG A 156 -16.18 -0.80 8.33
C ARG A 156 -17.04 -1.39 7.23
N ALA A 157 -18.34 -1.09 7.27
CA ALA A 157 -19.27 -1.39 6.17
C ALA A 157 -19.10 -0.35 5.05
N LEU A 158 -18.09 -0.54 4.20
CA LEU A 158 -17.80 0.38 3.08
C LEU A 158 -18.40 -0.16 1.77
N PRO A 159 -18.91 0.75 0.89
CA PRO A 159 -19.25 0.39 -0.48
C PRO A 159 -18.05 -0.25 -1.21
N GLU A 160 -18.34 -1.17 -2.13
CA GLU A 160 -17.30 -1.91 -2.84
C GLU A 160 -16.35 -0.98 -3.61
N GLU A 161 -16.90 0.03 -4.28
CA GLU A 161 -16.13 1.02 -5.04
C GLU A 161 -15.20 1.88 -4.16
N ILE A 162 -15.54 2.09 -2.89
CA ILE A 162 -14.68 2.79 -1.92
C ILE A 162 -13.61 1.84 -1.42
N ARG A 163 -13.99 0.61 -1.08
CA ARG A 163 -13.09 -0.43 -0.59
C ARG A 163 -12.00 -0.79 -1.61
N ALA A 164 -12.30 -0.62 -2.91
CA ALA A 164 -11.34 -0.85 -3.99
C ALA A 164 -10.15 0.14 -4.00
N GLU A 165 -10.28 1.30 -3.32
CA GLU A 165 -9.20 2.27 -3.12
C GLU A 165 -8.53 2.04 -1.76
N ASP A 166 -7.98 0.87 -1.60
CA ASP A 166 -7.53 0.25 -0.35
C ASP A 166 -6.48 1.06 0.43
N ASP A 167 -5.58 1.74 -0.27
CA ASP A 167 -4.55 2.59 0.31
C ASP A 167 -5.15 3.86 0.96
N ILE A 168 -6.15 4.47 0.32
CA ILE A 168 -6.89 5.62 0.89
C ILE A 168 -7.65 5.17 2.14
N VAL A 169 -8.35 4.05 2.04
CA VAL A 169 -9.15 3.50 3.15
C VAL A 169 -8.26 3.12 4.33
N LEU A 170 -7.12 2.47 4.08
CA LEU A 170 -6.18 2.11 5.15
C LEU A 170 -5.63 3.36 5.85
N CYS A 171 -5.15 4.35 5.07
CA CYS A 171 -4.61 5.58 5.66
C CYS A 171 -5.67 6.34 6.46
N ALA A 172 -6.89 6.49 5.93
CA ALA A 172 -7.97 7.17 6.61
C ALA A 172 -8.37 6.45 7.90
N ALA A 173 -8.61 5.14 7.84
CA ALA A 173 -9.00 4.35 8.99
C ALA A 173 -7.96 4.37 10.12
N THR A 174 -6.68 4.30 9.74
CA THR A 174 -5.56 4.37 10.71
C THR A 174 -5.47 5.75 11.36
N GLN A 175 -5.54 6.82 10.56
CA GLN A 175 -5.44 8.19 11.07
C GLN A 175 -6.58 8.56 12.00
N GLU A 176 -7.81 8.10 11.72
CA GLU A 176 -8.96 8.35 12.59
C GLU A 176 -8.84 7.67 13.96
N VAL A 177 -8.24 6.47 14.01
CA VAL A 177 -8.11 5.72 15.26
C VAL A 177 -6.92 6.19 16.09
N ALA A 178 -5.79 6.44 15.44
CA ALA A 178 -4.54 6.77 16.11
C ALA A 178 -4.33 8.29 16.31
N ASP A 179 -5.10 9.14 15.63
CA ASP A 179 -4.90 10.61 15.55
C ASP A 179 -3.47 11.00 15.12
N VAL A 180 -2.83 10.14 14.29
CA VAL A 180 -1.51 10.38 13.73
C VAL A 180 -1.54 10.31 12.20
N PRO A 181 -0.85 11.23 11.49
CA PRO A 181 -0.80 11.17 10.03
C PRO A 181 0.08 10.03 9.55
N SER A 182 -0.22 9.52 8.36
CA SER A 182 0.70 8.64 7.63
C SER A 182 2.03 9.35 7.34
N ARG A 183 3.09 8.61 7.00
CA ARG A 183 4.44 9.17 6.85
C ARG A 183 5.05 8.87 5.48
N CYS A 184 5.58 9.90 4.85
CA CYS A 184 6.41 9.75 3.67
C CYS A 184 7.86 9.44 4.07
N VAL A 185 8.43 8.38 3.48
CA VAL A 185 9.82 7.98 3.65
C VAL A 185 10.61 8.48 2.44
N ALA A 186 11.38 9.55 2.64
CA ALA A 186 12.17 10.16 1.57
C ALA A 186 13.36 9.30 1.12
N GLY A 187 13.90 9.62 -0.06
CA GLY A 187 15.14 9.00 -0.57
C GLY A 187 14.99 7.61 -1.17
N MET A 188 13.84 6.97 -1.02
CA MET A 188 13.65 5.60 -1.51
C MET A 188 13.53 5.47 -3.04
N ARG A 189 13.37 6.58 -3.78
CA ARG A 189 13.16 6.52 -5.24
C ARG A 189 14.29 5.80 -6.00
N ALA A 190 15.51 5.86 -5.48
CA ALA A 190 16.66 5.16 -6.04
C ALA A 190 16.70 3.65 -5.73
N PHE A 191 15.84 3.17 -4.81
CA PHE A 191 15.87 1.80 -4.30
C PHE A 191 14.92 0.86 -5.05
N TYR A 192 14.16 1.37 -6.01
CA TYR A 192 13.27 0.56 -6.82
C TYR A 192 13.06 1.19 -8.21
N ARG A 193 12.64 0.36 -9.15
CA ARG A 193 12.16 0.80 -10.46
C ARG A 193 10.73 0.34 -10.68
N ASN A 194 9.96 1.15 -11.38
CA ASN A 194 8.65 0.75 -11.85
C ASN A 194 8.82 -0.11 -13.10
N LEU A 195 8.13 -1.23 -13.12
CA LEU A 195 7.96 -2.07 -14.30
C LEU A 195 6.68 -1.58 -15.00
N SER A 196 6.76 -0.40 -15.63
CA SER A 196 5.58 0.22 -16.25
C SER A 196 5.11 -0.57 -17.44
N ASP A 197 3.82 -0.84 -17.51
CA ASP A 197 3.08 -1.35 -18.64
C ASP A 197 1.65 -0.77 -18.66
N ASP A 198 0.84 -1.18 -19.64
CA ASP A 198 -0.51 -0.65 -19.84
C ASP A 198 -1.55 -1.30 -18.91
N ARG A 199 -1.17 -2.30 -18.12
CA ARG A 199 -2.06 -3.12 -17.28
C ARG A 199 -2.39 -2.50 -15.92
N GLY A 200 -1.75 -1.37 -15.57
CA GLY A 200 -1.94 -0.70 -14.29
C GLY A 200 -3.32 -0.08 -14.10
N ASN A 201 -3.80 -0.06 -12.86
CA ASN A 201 -5.09 0.57 -12.51
C ASN A 201 -5.08 2.09 -12.77
N GLU A 202 -3.91 2.73 -12.74
CA GLU A 202 -3.74 4.16 -13.05
C GLU A 202 -4.05 4.50 -14.52
N ARG A 203 -4.10 3.51 -15.41
CA ARG A 203 -4.48 3.68 -16.82
C ARG A 203 -5.99 3.68 -17.05
N ARG A 204 -6.78 3.36 -16.05
CA ARG A 204 -8.26 3.40 -16.17
C ARG A 204 -8.73 4.85 -16.33
N PRO A 205 -9.67 5.12 -17.24
CA PRO A 205 -10.17 6.48 -17.48
C PRO A 205 -10.78 7.12 -16.23
N ASP A 206 -11.39 6.32 -15.36
CA ASP A 206 -12.08 6.74 -14.13
C ASP A 206 -11.16 6.75 -12.88
N HIS A 207 -9.86 6.46 -13.03
CA HIS A 207 -8.94 6.27 -11.91
C HIS A 207 -8.98 7.43 -10.89
N PHE A 208 -8.80 8.65 -11.38
CA PHE A 208 -8.73 9.81 -10.48
C PHE A 208 -10.09 10.17 -9.87
N GLU A 209 -11.19 9.98 -10.61
CA GLU A 209 -12.54 10.23 -10.07
C GLU A 209 -12.89 9.23 -8.97
N ARG A 210 -12.52 7.97 -9.12
CA ARG A 210 -12.71 6.95 -8.07
C ARG A 210 -11.94 7.34 -6.81
N ARG A 211 -10.70 7.76 -6.93
CA ARG A 211 -9.87 8.17 -5.79
C ARG A 211 -10.40 9.45 -5.13
N ASN A 212 -10.86 10.43 -5.92
CA ASN A 212 -11.55 11.60 -5.39
C ASN A 212 -12.80 11.21 -4.61
N ARG A 213 -13.61 10.29 -5.14
CA ARG A 213 -14.80 9.77 -4.48
C ARG A 213 -14.47 9.08 -3.16
N ALA A 214 -13.45 8.24 -3.14
CA ALA A 214 -13.00 7.57 -1.92
C ALA A 214 -12.54 8.56 -0.86
N CYS A 215 -11.76 9.58 -1.22
CA CYS A 215 -11.35 10.63 -0.30
C CYS A 215 -12.55 11.40 0.28
N ARG A 216 -13.51 11.81 -0.58
CA ARG A 216 -14.74 12.51 -0.12
C ARG A 216 -15.55 11.63 0.81
N TYR A 217 -15.73 10.37 0.47
CA TYR A 217 -16.47 9.42 1.30
C TYR A 217 -15.83 9.25 2.68
N MET A 218 -14.52 8.99 2.73
CA MET A 218 -13.81 8.84 4.01
C MET A 218 -13.83 10.14 4.83
N ALA A 219 -13.71 11.31 4.20
CA ALA A 219 -13.85 12.59 4.87
C ALA A 219 -15.26 12.80 5.46
N SER A 220 -16.31 12.37 4.74
CA SER A 220 -17.69 12.43 5.25
C SER A 220 -17.93 11.49 6.43
N MET A 221 -17.09 10.48 6.60
CA MET A 221 -17.10 9.54 7.72
C MET A 221 -16.27 10.02 8.93
N GLY A 222 -15.63 11.19 8.84
CA GLY A 222 -14.88 11.81 9.94
C GLY A 222 -13.36 11.89 9.73
N TRP A 223 -12.82 11.40 8.62
CA TRP A 223 -11.39 11.52 8.37
C TRP A 223 -10.92 12.97 8.21
N ASP A 224 -10.03 13.44 9.08
CA ASP A 224 -9.34 14.73 8.92
C ASP A 224 -8.22 14.62 7.88
N VAL A 225 -8.55 14.92 6.64
CA VAL A 225 -7.61 14.84 5.50
C VAL A 225 -6.41 15.80 5.66
N THR A 226 -6.50 16.77 6.56
CA THR A 226 -5.47 17.78 6.81
C THR A 226 -4.66 17.51 8.07
N LEU A 227 -4.85 16.37 8.74
CA LEU A 227 -4.13 15.98 9.96
C LEU A 227 -2.61 16.13 9.82
N TRP A 228 -2.07 15.94 8.61
CA TRP A 228 -0.64 16.10 8.31
C TRP A 228 -0.10 17.53 8.51
N LYS A 229 -0.98 18.54 8.66
CA LYS A 229 -0.58 19.94 8.91
C LYS A 229 -0.30 20.21 10.37
N ARG A 230 -0.71 19.32 11.27
CA ARG A 230 -0.47 19.40 12.71
C ARG A 230 0.93 18.83 12.99
#